data_49ad592c5449e1ce767ea0b43103a6bd
#
_entry.id   49ad592c5449e1ce767ea0b43103a6bd
#
_cell.length_a   1.000
_cell.length_b   1.000
_cell.length_c   1.000
_cell.angle_alpha   90.00
_cell.angle_beta   90.00
_cell.angle_gamma   90.00
#
_symmetry.space_group_name_H-M   'P 1'
#
loop_
_entity.id
_entity.type
_entity.pdbx_description
1 polymer ?
#
loop_
_entity_poly.entity_id
_entity_poly.type
_entity_poly.pdbx_seq_one_letter_code
_entity_poly.pdbx_strand_id
1 'polypeptide(L)'
;MKILLTCLLAITAFAADVTKPHIPLAQQPLRMAKDITAFEAADQANPPPQHALLFTGASTLRMWKNVGEEMKPYPVINRGFGGSFTTEVLGYMDRITLPYHPRVVVFQCGGNDINSGDPVAAPIARIREYLARLRKENPDCAVVFVATTRAPSRKAKWPLLDEYNRQLEQIVKEGKNLWYVDINVALNLPNGEGKPGSYLKDNLHPAAEGYKAIASVLKPAVDAAWQATEAAYKK
;
A
#
# COMPACT_ATOMS: atom_id res chain seq x y z
N MET A 1 22.45 61.21 12.50
CA MET A 1 22.91 60.18 11.53
C MET A 1 22.59 58.82 12.16
N LYS A 2 21.43 58.22 11.83
CA LYS A 2 20.97 56.92 12.37
C LYS A 2 21.25 55.88 11.32
N ILE A 3 22.15 54.94 11.63
CA ILE A 3 22.47 53.78 10.78
C ILE A 3 21.40 52.72 11.06
N LEU A 4 20.58 52.41 10.04
CA LEU A 4 19.66 51.31 10.06
C LEU A 4 20.45 50.05 9.68
N LEU A 5 20.59 49.14 10.64
CA LEU A 5 21.18 47.80 10.40
C LEU A 5 20.06 46.86 9.95
N THR A 6 20.00 46.56 8.65
CA THR A 6 19.06 45.59 8.07
C THR A 6 19.66 44.22 8.26
N CYS A 7 19.10 43.41 9.18
CA CYS A 7 19.39 41.98 9.29
C CYS A 7 18.73 41.23 8.12
N LEU A 8 19.54 40.78 7.17
CA LEU A 8 19.14 39.83 6.14
C LEU A 8 19.12 38.45 6.78
N LEU A 9 17.92 37.91 7.07
CA LEU A 9 17.76 36.49 7.40
C LEU A 9 17.95 35.68 6.11
N ALA A 10 19.07 35.00 6.00
CA ALA A 10 19.29 34.00 4.96
C ALA A 10 18.42 32.75 5.28
N ILE A 11 17.31 32.57 4.56
CA ILE A 11 16.55 31.35 4.54
C ILE A 11 17.37 30.36 3.70
N THR A 12 18.17 29.51 4.33
CA THR A 12 18.77 28.35 3.68
C THR A 12 17.65 27.32 3.45
N ALA A 13 17.04 27.38 2.26
CA ALA A 13 16.25 26.27 1.77
C ALA A 13 17.16 25.05 1.63
N PHE A 14 16.96 24.02 2.44
CA PHE A 14 17.51 22.71 2.19
C PHE A 14 16.89 22.19 0.89
N ALA A 15 17.55 22.47 -0.23
CA ALA A 15 17.28 21.78 -1.47
C ALA A 15 17.61 20.30 -1.24
N ALA A 16 16.60 19.43 -1.26
CA ALA A 16 16.80 17.99 -1.29
C ALA A 16 17.73 17.69 -2.47
N ASP A 17 18.77 16.92 -2.22
CA ASP A 17 19.77 16.52 -3.21
C ASP A 17 19.10 15.71 -4.32
N VAL A 18 18.70 16.41 -5.39
CA VAL A 18 18.08 15.84 -6.61
C VAL A 18 19.12 15.13 -7.49
N THR A 19 20.38 15.02 -7.05
CA THR A 19 21.49 14.55 -7.87
C THR A 19 21.79 13.05 -7.77
N LYS A 20 21.04 12.31 -6.93
CA LYS A 20 21.16 10.84 -6.97
C LYS A 20 20.49 10.34 -8.24
N PRO A 21 21.25 9.69 -9.14
CA PRO A 21 20.67 9.15 -10.37
C PRO A 21 19.53 8.19 -9.99
N HIS A 22 18.36 8.40 -10.58
CA HIS A 22 17.25 7.46 -10.47
C HIS A 22 17.73 6.11 -11.01
N ILE A 23 18.03 5.16 -10.12
CA ILE A 23 18.38 3.81 -10.53
C ILE A 23 17.09 3.17 -11.06
N PRO A 24 17.06 2.74 -12.34
CA PRO A 24 15.91 2.05 -12.90
C PRO A 24 15.51 0.86 -12.03
N LEU A 25 14.22 0.61 -11.89
CA LEU A 25 13.68 -0.46 -11.02
C LEU A 25 14.34 -1.83 -11.25
N ALA A 26 14.62 -2.16 -12.53
CA ALA A 26 15.31 -3.39 -12.91
C ALA A 26 16.76 -3.50 -12.37
N GLN A 27 17.34 -2.40 -11.90
CA GLN A 27 18.71 -2.34 -11.38
C GLN A 27 18.75 -2.14 -9.85
N GLN A 28 17.60 -1.96 -9.20
CA GLN A 28 17.55 -1.85 -7.74
C GLN A 28 17.62 -3.24 -7.10
N PRO A 29 18.49 -3.45 -6.10
CA PRO A 29 18.53 -4.73 -5.40
C PRO A 29 17.22 -4.96 -4.63
N LEU A 30 16.58 -6.09 -4.90
CA LEU A 30 15.38 -6.52 -4.19
C LEU A 30 15.79 -7.17 -2.87
N ARG A 31 15.40 -6.58 -1.73
CA ARG A 31 15.87 -6.98 -0.39
C ARG A 31 15.15 -8.19 0.20
N MET A 32 13.90 -8.42 -0.17
CA MET A 32 12.97 -9.32 0.54
C MET A 32 12.93 -10.75 -0.01
N ALA A 33 14.03 -11.22 -0.64
CA ALA A 33 14.08 -12.54 -1.26
C ALA A 33 13.70 -13.68 -0.31
N LYS A 34 14.08 -13.60 0.97
CA LYS A 34 13.75 -14.62 1.98
C LYS A 34 12.24 -14.75 2.22
N ASP A 35 11.54 -13.62 2.35
CA ASP A 35 10.08 -13.62 2.54
C ASP A 35 9.37 -14.20 1.30
N ILE A 36 9.83 -13.83 0.11
CA ILE A 36 9.25 -14.32 -1.14
C ILE A 36 9.48 -15.82 -1.33
N THR A 37 10.69 -16.31 -1.06
CA THR A 37 10.98 -17.74 -1.10
C THR A 37 10.17 -18.53 -0.07
N ALA A 38 9.88 -17.93 1.10
CA ALA A 38 9.02 -18.56 2.08
C ALA A 38 7.56 -18.69 1.58
N PHE A 39 7.05 -17.69 0.85
CA PHE A 39 5.74 -17.79 0.20
C PHE A 39 5.71 -18.92 -0.82
N GLU A 40 6.72 -19.02 -1.70
CA GLU A 40 6.81 -20.07 -2.71
C GLU A 40 6.88 -21.47 -2.10
N ALA A 41 7.67 -21.65 -1.03
CA ALA A 41 7.77 -22.91 -0.32
C ALA A 41 6.44 -23.30 0.34
N ALA A 42 5.71 -22.34 0.91
CA ALA A 42 4.38 -22.57 1.46
C ALA A 42 3.37 -22.96 0.37
N ASP A 43 3.43 -22.32 -0.80
CA ASP A 43 2.57 -22.61 -1.94
C ASP A 43 2.84 -23.99 -2.56
N GLN A 44 4.10 -24.42 -2.58
CA GLN A 44 4.46 -25.79 -2.99
C GLN A 44 3.86 -26.84 -2.05
N ALA A 45 3.90 -26.56 -0.74
CA ALA A 45 3.33 -27.47 0.25
C ALA A 45 1.80 -27.46 0.29
N ASN A 46 1.17 -26.32 0.01
CA ASN A 46 -0.27 -26.13 0.03
C ASN A 46 -0.68 -25.09 -1.03
N PRO A 47 -0.93 -25.54 -2.27
CA PRO A 47 -1.25 -24.66 -3.39
C PRO A 47 -2.45 -23.74 -3.09
N PRO A 48 -2.28 -22.42 -3.20
CA PRO A 48 -3.36 -21.47 -2.94
C PRO A 48 -4.41 -21.50 -4.07
N PRO A 49 -5.67 -21.11 -3.78
CA PRO A 49 -6.71 -21.08 -4.79
C PRO A 49 -6.42 -20.01 -5.85
N GLN A 50 -6.77 -20.31 -7.10
CA GLN A 50 -6.80 -19.34 -8.17
C GLN A 50 -7.99 -18.40 -8.00
N HIS A 51 -7.90 -17.19 -8.56
CA HIS A 51 -8.97 -16.19 -8.53
C HIS A 51 -9.39 -15.76 -7.12
N ALA A 52 -8.48 -15.85 -6.17
CA ALA A 52 -8.70 -15.44 -4.79
C ALA A 52 -8.68 -13.91 -4.61
N LEU A 53 -9.04 -13.48 -3.40
CA LEU A 53 -8.78 -12.15 -2.87
C LEU A 53 -7.32 -12.09 -2.39
N LEU A 54 -6.47 -11.39 -3.15
CA LEU A 54 -5.05 -11.29 -2.86
C LEU A 54 -4.74 -9.99 -2.12
N PHE A 55 -4.12 -10.08 -0.96
CA PHE A 55 -3.53 -8.95 -0.22
C PHE A 55 -2.05 -8.85 -0.55
N THR A 56 -1.59 -7.72 -1.08
CA THR A 56 -0.19 -7.47 -1.39
C THR A 56 0.28 -6.09 -0.94
N GLY A 57 1.47 -6.01 -0.40
CA GLY A 57 2.05 -4.77 0.11
C GLY A 57 2.92 -4.95 1.35
N ALA A 58 2.86 -3.96 2.25
CA ALA A 58 3.82 -3.84 3.35
C ALA A 58 3.36 -4.54 4.66
N SER A 59 4.03 -4.15 5.75
CA SER A 59 3.84 -4.75 7.09
C SER A 59 2.42 -4.67 7.64
N THR A 60 1.66 -3.66 7.28
CA THR A 60 0.25 -3.57 7.68
C THR A 60 -0.53 -4.80 7.24
N LEU A 61 -0.32 -5.27 6.00
CA LEU A 61 -0.98 -6.48 5.52
C LEU A 61 -0.33 -7.76 6.08
N ARG A 62 1.01 -7.81 6.16
CA ARG A 62 1.72 -8.96 6.73
C ARG A 62 1.27 -9.28 8.15
N MET A 63 1.03 -8.25 8.96
CA MET A 63 0.67 -8.42 10.38
C MET A 63 -0.82 -8.70 10.59
N TRP A 64 -1.65 -8.62 9.56
CA TRP A 64 -3.08 -8.89 9.64
C TRP A 64 -3.37 -10.40 9.65
N LYS A 65 -3.26 -11.01 10.85
CA LYS A 65 -3.31 -12.48 11.00
C LYS A 65 -4.68 -13.08 10.71
N ASN A 66 -5.75 -12.36 11.06
CA ASN A 66 -7.13 -12.85 10.93
C ASN A 66 -7.81 -12.39 9.64
N VAL A 67 -7.06 -11.86 8.65
CA VAL A 67 -7.64 -11.29 7.43
C VAL A 67 -8.53 -12.28 6.68
N GLY A 68 -8.20 -13.57 6.68
CA GLY A 68 -9.02 -14.62 6.05
C GLY A 68 -10.39 -14.77 6.70
N GLU A 69 -10.47 -14.69 8.02
CA GLU A 69 -11.74 -14.75 8.75
C GLU A 69 -12.57 -13.48 8.55
N GLU A 70 -11.93 -12.32 8.58
CA GLU A 70 -12.60 -11.03 8.47
C GLU A 70 -13.09 -10.73 7.05
N MET A 71 -12.50 -11.37 6.04
CA MET A 71 -12.90 -11.22 4.64
C MET A 71 -13.82 -12.36 4.13
N LYS A 72 -14.29 -13.25 5.00
CA LYS A 72 -15.28 -14.27 4.58
C LYS A 72 -16.46 -13.61 3.84
N PRO A 73 -17.00 -14.25 2.78
CA PRO A 73 -16.77 -15.65 2.34
C PRO A 73 -15.64 -15.84 1.33
N TYR A 74 -14.81 -14.86 1.06
CA TYR A 74 -13.79 -14.91 0.00
C TYR A 74 -12.59 -15.77 0.39
N PRO A 75 -12.04 -16.57 -0.55
CA PRO A 75 -10.74 -17.21 -0.34
C PRO A 75 -9.65 -16.12 -0.35
N VAL A 76 -8.82 -16.07 0.69
CA VAL A 76 -7.81 -15.03 0.88
C VAL A 76 -6.40 -15.60 0.72
N ILE A 77 -5.57 -14.88 -0.05
CA ILE A 77 -4.13 -15.06 -0.11
C ILE A 77 -3.47 -13.79 0.44
N ASN A 78 -2.65 -13.89 1.48
CA ASN A 78 -1.90 -12.75 2.00
C ASN A 78 -0.42 -12.86 1.61
N ARG A 79 0.02 -11.91 0.78
CA ARG A 79 1.40 -11.72 0.30
C ARG A 79 1.97 -10.37 0.75
N GLY A 80 1.52 -9.86 1.90
CA GLY A 80 2.16 -8.74 2.57
C GLY A 80 3.51 -9.15 3.18
N PHE A 81 4.54 -8.30 3.01
CA PHE A 81 5.87 -8.54 3.59
C PHE A 81 6.42 -7.27 4.26
N GLY A 82 7.12 -7.45 5.39
CA GLY A 82 7.46 -6.36 6.28
C GLY A 82 8.54 -5.44 5.74
N GLY A 83 8.34 -4.11 5.85
CA GLY A 83 9.33 -3.12 5.44
C GLY A 83 9.48 -2.95 3.93
N SER A 84 8.57 -3.53 3.13
CA SER A 84 8.60 -3.41 1.67
C SER A 84 8.34 -1.99 1.18
N PHE A 85 8.99 -1.65 0.10
CA PHE A 85 8.73 -0.49 -0.74
C PHE A 85 7.89 -0.87 -1.96
N THR A 86 7.32 0.11 -2.63
CA THR A 86 6.61 -0.12 -3.90
C THR A 86 7.53 -0.73 -4.98
N THR A 87 8.83 -0.44 -4.94
CA THR A 87 9.86 -1.06 -5.79
C THR A 87 9.85 -2.58 -5.65
N GLU A 88 9.78 -3.09 -4.43
CA GLU A 88 9.84 -4.53 -4.15
C GLU A 88 8.53 -5.22 -4.48
N VAL A 89 7.38 -4.58 -4.17
CA VAL A 89 6.08 -5.14 -4.55
C VAL A 89 5.96 -5.27 -6.07
N LEU A 90 6.42 -4.27 -6.82
CA LEU A 90 6.45 -4.30 -8.28
C LEU A 90 7.49 -5.31 -8.80
N GLY A 91 8.70 -5.32 -8.23
CA GLY A 91 9.80 -6.20 -8.65
C GLY A 91 9.53 -7.68 -8.45
N TYR A 92 8.77 -8.04 -7.40
CA TYR A 92 8.38 -9.42 -7.13
C TYR A 92 6.99 -9.80 -7.69
N MET A 93 6.35 -8.95 -8.47
CA MET A 93 4.99 -9.15 -8.97
C MET A 93 4.80 -10.50 -9.68
N ASP A 94 5.80 -10.96 -10.44
CA ASP A 94 5.77 -12.25 -11.14
C ASP A 94 5.80 -13.47 -10.21
N ARG A 95 6.09 -13.26 -8.92
CA ARG A 95 6.21 -14.32 -7.91
C ARG A 95 5.12 -14.25 -6.85
N ILE A 96 4.56 -13.05 -6.58
CA ILE A 96 3.62 -12.84 -5.46
C ILE A 96 2.25 -12.31 -5.88
N THR A 97 2.04 -12.02 -7.16
CA THR A 97 0.75 -11.52 -7.66
C THR A 97 0.26 -12.30 -8.87
N LEU A 98 1.02 -12.28 -9.95
CA LEU A 98 0.57 -12.82 -11.25
C LEU A 98 0.29 -14.33 -11.23
N PRO A 99 1.07 -15.19 -10.53
CA PRO A 99 0.84 -16.65 -10.54
C PRO A 99 -0.52 -17.07 -9.97
N TYR A 100 -1.16 -16.23 -9.16
CA TYR A 100 -2.46 -16.54 -8.52
C TYR A 100 -3.66 -16.15 -9.38
N HIS A 101 -3.48 -15.43 -10.48
CA HIS A 101 -4.55 -14.84 -11.30
C HIS A 101 -5.68 -14.26 -10.42
N PRO A 102 -5.36 -13.34 -9.49
CA PRO A 102 -6.30 -12.90 -8.47
C PRO A 102 -7.53 -12.25 -9.10
N ARG A 103 -8.70 -12.53 -8.53
CA ARG A 103 -9.94 -11.83 -8.92
C ARG A 103 -9.97 -10.40 -8.39
N VAL A 104 -9.52 -10.23 -7.15
CA VAL A 104 -9.39 -8.91 -6.52
C VAL A 104 -8.03 -8.81 -5.85
N VAL A 105 -7.33 -7.71 -6.06
CA VAL A 105 -6.10 -7.34 -5.33
C VAL A 105 -6.42 -6.24 -4.33
N VAL A 106 -6.11 -6.44 -3.06
CA VAL A 106 -6.02 -5.38 -2.05
C VAL A 106 -4.56 -4.95 -1.94
N PHE A 107 -4.28 -3.71 -2.33
CA PHE A 107 -2.93 -3.17 -2.40
C PHE A 107 -2.70 -2.10 -1.33
N GLN A 108 -1.70 -2.29 -0.46
CA GLN A 108 -1.30 -1.30 0.54
C GLN A 108 0.22 -1.21 0.63
N CYS A 109 0.82 -0.20 -0.01
CA CYS A 109 2.25 0.09 0.02
C CYS A 109 2.50 1.58 -0.23
N GLY A 110 3.74 2.05 -0.10
CA GLY A 110 4.16 3.43 -0.35
C GLY A 110 4.51 4.22 0.91
N GLY A 111 3.97 3.83 2.07
CA GLY A 111 4.29 4.51 3.34
C GLY A 111 5.77 4.42 3.73
N ASN A 112 6.45 3.32 3.39
CA ASN A 112 7.89 3.17 3.64
C ASN A 112 8.72 4.00 2.66
N ASP A 113 8.30 4.08 1.40
CA ASP A 113 8.90 4.93 0.36
C ASP A 113 8.95 6.39 0.83
N ILE A 114 7.80 6.93 1.22
CA ILE A 114 7.68 8.31 1.73
C ILE A 114 8.50 8.53 3.02
N ASN A 115 8.46 7.55 3.93
CA ASN A 115 9.21 7.65 5.18
C ASN A 115 10.73 7.65 4.95
N SER A 116 11.21 6.95 3.93
CA SER A 116 12.63 6.88 3.54
C SER A 116 13.09 8.12 2.77
N GLY A 117 12.18 9.00 2.38
CA GLY A 117 12.49 10.24 1.67
C GLY A 117 12.28 10.21 0.17
N ASP A 118 11.67 9.14 -0.39
CA ASP A 118 11.25 9.15 -1.79
C ASP A 118 10.25 10.30 -2.03
N PRO A 119 10.38 11.06 -3.13
CA PRO A 119 9.36 12.00 -3.54
C PRO A 119 8.06 11.23 -3.88
N VAL A 120 6.91 11.83 -3.59
CA VAL A 120 5.59 11.19 -3.79
C VAL A 120 5.40 10.63 -5.21
N ALA A 121 5.93 11.32 -6.20
CA ALA A 121 5.83 10.88 -7.61
C ALA A 121 6.48 9.50 -7.87
N ALA A 122 7.50 9.10 -7.11
CA ALA A 122 8.21 7.85 -7.32
C ALA A 122 7.35 6.61 -7.02
N PRO A 123 6.76 6.43 -5.81
CA PRO A 123 5.86 5.31 -5.56
C PRO A 123 4.60 5.37 -6.43
N ILE A 124 4.08 6.54 -6.79
CA ILE A 124 2.93 6.69 -7.70
C ILE A 124 3.26 6.16 -9.10
N ALA A 125 4.43 6.47 -9.64
CA ALA A 125 4.87 5.93 -10.94
C ALA A 125 4.95 4.40 -10.92
N ARG A 126 5.50 3.81 -9.85
CA ARG A 126 5.59 2.36 -9.65
C ARG A 126 4.22 1.69 -9.56
N ILE A 127 3.24 2.34 -8.93
CA ILE A 127 1.86 1.84 -8.88
C ILE A 127 1.20 1.86 -10.26
N ARG A 128 1.42 2.91 -11.04
CA ARG A 128 0.92 2.94 -12.42
C ARG A 128 1.52 1.83 -13.27
N GLU A 129 2.81 1.54 -13.10
CA GLU A 129 3.48 0.41 -13.76
C GLU A 129 2.92 -0.94 -13.27
N TYR A 130 2.72 -1.11 -11.95
CA TYR A 130 2.08 -2.30 -11.39
C TYR A 130 0.70 -2.54 -12.02
N LEU A 131 -0.13 -1.50 -12.12
CA LEU A 131 -1.43 -1.59 -12.77
C LEU A 131 -1.33 -1.95 -14.25
N ALA A 132 -0.41 -1.34 -14.99
CA ALA A 132 -0.22 -1.63 -16.41
C ALA A 132 0.18 -3.10 -16.64
N ARG A 133 1.10 -3.63 -15.82
CA ARG A 133 1.48 -5.05 -15.86
C ARG A 133 0.34 -5.97 -15.45
N LEU A 134 -0.39 -5.64 -14.38
CA LEU A 134 -1.54 -6.43 -13.95
C LEU A 134 -2.61 -6.50 -15.05
N ARG A 135 -2.93 -5.39 -15.70
CA ARG A 135 -3.93 -5.33 -16.76
C ARG A 135 -3.54 -6.12 -18.01
N LYS A 136 -2.25 -6.19 -18.31
CA LYS A 136 -1.75 -6.99 -19.43
C LYS A 136 -1.97 -8.49 -19.19
N GLU A 137 -1.71 -8.98 -17.99
CA GLU A 137 -1.74 -10.41 -17.65
C GLU A 137 -3.11 -10.85 -17.10
N ASN A 138 -3.83 -9.95 -16.44
CA ASN A 138 -5.13 -10.20 -15.83
C ASN A 138 -6.06 -8.97 -15.99
N PRO A 139 -6.64 -8.76 -17.19
CA PRO A 139 -7.37 -7.53 -17.53
C PRO A 139 -8.62 -7.30 -16.68
N ASP A 140 -9.26 -8.37 -16.21
CA ASP A 140 -10.52 -8.32 -15.46
C ASP A 140 -10.33 -8.17 -13.95
N CYS A 141 -9.10 -8.30 -13.47
CA CYS A 141 -8.78 -8.19 -12.04
C CYS A 141 -9.20 -6.83 -11.48
N ALA A 142 -9.93 -6.83 -10.38
CA ALA A 142 -10.21 -5.61 -9.62
C ALA A 142 -9.05 -5.25 -8.67
N VAL A 143 -8.87 -3.95 -8.39
CA VAL A 143 -7.87 -3.50 -7.41
C VAL A 143 -8.52 -2.56 -6.41
N VAL A 144 -8.38 -2.87 -5.13
CA VAL A 144 -8.75 -2.03 -4.00
C VAL A 144 -7.47 -1.44 -3.41
N PHE A 145 -7.22 -0.18 -3.68
CA PHE A 145 -6.12 0.56 -3.06
C PHE A 145 -6.50 0.98 -1.65
N VAL A 146 -5.62 0.68 -0.71
CA VAL A 146 -5.79 1.06 0.68
C VAL A 146 -4.81 2.19 1.01
N ALA A 147 -5.31 3.25 1.60
CA ALA A 147 -4.51 4.39 2.02
C ALA A 147 -3.31 3.97 2.88
N THR A 148 -2.20 4.68 2.75
CA THR A 148 -1.14 4.63 3.76
C THR A 148 -1.61 5.29 5.04
N THR A 149 -1.20 4.73 6.19
CA THR A 149 -1.66 5.21 7.49
C THR A 149 -0.96 6.49 7.91
N ARG A 150 -1.74 7.42 8.46
CA ARG A 150 -1.26 8.55 9.26
C ARG A 150 -0.89 8.07 10.66
N ALA A 151 0.05 7.12 10.72
CA ALA A 151 0.49 6.54 11.98
C ALA A 151 1.14 7.61 12.87
N PRO A 152 0.89 7.59 14.21
CA PRO A 152 1.43 8.60 15.13
C PRO A 152 2.96 8.73 15.07
N SER A 153 3.68 7.62 14.92
CA SER A 153 5.16 7.61 14.78
C SER A 153 5.67 8.30 13.51
N ARG A 154 4.81 8.55 12.53
CA ARG A 154 5.16 9.19 11.25
C ARG A 154 4.56 10.59 11.10
N LYS A 155 4.20 11.27 12.21
CA LYS A 155 3.50 12.56 12.20
C LYS A 155 4.18 13.63 11.33
N ALA A 156 5.50 13.68 11.32
CA ALA A 156 6.26 14.60 10.48
C ALA A 156 6.12 14.35 8.97
N LYS A 157 5.66 13.15 8.56
CA LYS A 157 5.46 12.77 7.17
C LYS A 157 4.00 12.82 6.71
N TRP A 158 3.05 13.15 7.59
CA TRP A 158 1.63 13.17 7.26
C TRP A 158 1.28 14.01 6.02
N PRO A 159 1.81 15.23 5.82
CA PRO A 159 1.49 15.99 4.61
C PRO A 159 1.86 15.24 3.31
N LEU A 160 2.99 14.52 3.31
CA LEU A 160 3.43 13.73 2.15
C LEU A 160 2.60 12.44 1.99
N LEU A 161 2.21 11.80 3.10
CA LEU A 161 1.31 10.64 3.08
C LEU A 161 -0.09 11.02 2.58
N ASP A 162 -0.59 12.19 2.97
CA ASP A 162 -1.88 12.72 2.50
C ASP A 162 -1.84 13.00 0.99
N GLU A 163 -0.77 13.62 0.51
CA GLU A 163 -0.57 13.86 -0.93
C GLU A 163 -0.47 12.54 -1.72
N TYR A 164 0.26 11.56 -1.19
CA TYR A 164 0.33 10.23 -1.78
C TYR A 164 -1.05 9.56 -1.86
N ASN A 165 -1.82 9.58 -0.77
CA ASN A 165 -3.16 9.02 -0.71
C ASN A 165 -4.12 9.74 -1.69
N ARG A 166 -4.03 11.05 -1.81
CA ARG A 166 -4.80 11.85 -2.78
C ARG A 166 -4.46 11.43 -4.23
N GLN A 167 -3.20 11.18 -4.54
CA GLN A 167 -2.79 10.72 -5.87
C GLN A 167 -3.23 9.28 -6.14
N LEU A 168 -3.28 8.40 -5.13
CA LEU A 168 -3.90 7.06 -5.26
C LEU A 168 -5.38 7.17 -5.60
N GLU A 169 -6.11 8.04 -4.90
CA GLU A 169 -7.53 8.27 -5.18
C GLU A 169 -7.75 8.80 -6.61
N GLN A 170 -6.84 9.64 -7.10
CA GLN A 170 -6.88 10.13 -8.48
C GLN A 170 -6.69 9.00 -9.50
N ILE A 171 -5.77 8.06 -9.27
CA ILE A 171 -5.59 6.88 -10.12
C ILE A 171 -6.88 6.07 -10.20
N VAL A 172 -7.59 5.92 -9.08
CA VAL A 172 -8.85 5.19 -9.05
C VAL A 172 -9.93 5.86 -9.91
N LYS A 173 -10.00 7.19 -9.90
CA LYS A 173 -10.95 7.97 -10.73
C LYS A 173 -10.66 7.86 -12.24
N GLU A 174 -9.41 7.59 -12.60
CA GLU A 174 -8.95 7.48 -14.00
C GLU A 174 -9.15 6.06 -14.60
N GLY A 175 -9.33 5.04 -13.75
CA GLY A 175 -9.31 3.64 -14.17
C GLY A 175 -10.63 2.90 -13.99
N LYS A 176 -10.73 1.70 -14.61
CA LYS A 176 -11.85 0.77 -14.42
C LYS A 176 -11.47 -0.31 -13.41
N ASN A 177 -12.47 -0.84 -12.70
CA ASN A 177 -12.30 -1.89 -11.68
C ASN A 177 -11.26 -1.49 -10.61
N LEU A 178 -11.28 -0.22 -10.20
CA LEU A 178 -10.44 0.34 -9.16
C LEU A 178 -11.29 0.94 -8.05
N TRP A 179 -10.89 0.70 -6.80
CA TRP A 179 -11.50 1.27 -5.59
C TRP A 179 -10.41 1.86 -4.70
N TYR A 180 -10.79 2.84 -3.92
CA TYR A 180 -9.93 3.44 -2.90
C TYR A 180 -10.61 3.37 -1.54
N VAL A 181 -9.87 3.00 -0.51
CA VAL A 181 -10.35 2.94 0.87
C VAL A 181 -9.39 3.71 1.78
N ASP A 182 -9.89 4.77 2.39
CA ASP A 182 -9.15 5.48 3.43
C ASP A 182 -9.36 4.80 4.79
N ILE A 183 -8.37 3.98 5.20
CA ILE A 183 -8.39 3.32 6.50
C ILE A 183 -8.04 4.24 7.67
N ASN A 184 -7.62 5.48 7.40
CA ASN A 184 -7.32 6.46 8.45
C ASN A 184 -8.58 6.85 9.22
N VAL A 185 -9.73 6.87 8.58
CA VAL A 185 -11.03 7.11 9.26
C VAL A 185 -11.37 6.06 10.31
N ALA A 186 -10.86 4.84 10.13
CA ALA A 186 -11.03 3.75 11.10
C ALA A 186 -10.05 3.87 12.27
N LEU A 187 -8.81 4.28 12.00
CA LEU A 187 -7.70 4.24 12.94
C LEU A 187 -7.49 5.53 13.73
N ASN A 188 -7.87 6.68 13.16
CA ASN A 188 -7.54 7.99 13.69
C ASN A 188 -8.78 8.80 14.08
N LEU A 189 -8.61 9.70 15.02
CA LEU A 189 -9.56 10.75 15.38
C LEU A 189 -9.58 11.84 14.29
N PRO A 190 -10.60 12.73 14.26
CA PRO A 190 -10.68 13.83 13.29
C PRO A 190 -9.46 14.77 13.30
N ASN A 191 -8.78 14.92 14.43
CA ASN A 191 -7.54 15.69 14.55
C ASN A 191 -6.30 14.95 13.99
N GLY A 192 -6.47 13.71 13.50
CA GLY A 192 -5.44 12.85 12.95
C GLY A 192 -4.68 12.00 13.97
N GLU A 193 -4.92 12.18 15.27
CA GLU A 193 -4.31 11.33 16.30
C GLU A 193 -4.90 9.92 16.29
N GLY A 194 -4.09 8.92 16.66
CA GLY A 194 -4.56 7.55 16.75
C GLY A 194 -5.68 7.39 17.77
N LYS A 195 -6.74 6.67 17.40
CA LYS A 195 -7.78 6.28 18.35
C LYS A 195 -7.18 5.37 19.44
N PRO A 196 -7.64 5.46 20.68
CA PRO A 196 -7.19 4.58 21.74
C PRO A 196 -7.31 3.10 21.34
N GLY A 197 -6.22 2.33 21.52
CA GLY A 197 -6.19 0.90 21.19
C GLY A 197 -6.06 0.55 19.69
N SER A 198 -6.06 1.52 18.77
CA SER A 198 -5.94 1.24 17.33
C SER A 198 -4.53 0.85 16.89
N TYR A 199 -3.51 1.25 17.63
CA TYR A 199 -2.10 0.99 17.28
C TYR A 199 -1.40 0.17 18.36
N LEU A 200 -0.40 -0.59 17.93
CA LEU A 200 0.57 -1.23 18.82
C LEU A 200 1.44 -0.18 19.54
N LYS A 201 2.26 -0.62 20.49
CA LYS A 201 3.19 0.25 21.25
C LYS A 201 4.19 1.01 20.37
N ASP A 202 4.44 0.54 19.15
CA ASP A 202 5.31 1.20 18.16
C ASP A 202 4.66 2.43 17.51
N ASN A 203 3.38 2.68 17.77
CA ASN A 203 2.59 3.76 17.18
C ASN A 203 2.64 3.78 15.64
N LEU A 204 2.87 2.63 15.01
CA LEU A 204 2.98 2.45 13.56
C LEU A 204 1.98 1.41 13.05
N HIS A 205 2.01 0.23 13.64
CA HIS A 205 1.21 -0.89 13.17
C HIS A 205 -0.14 -0.98 13.90
N PRO A 206 -1.22 -1.34 13.19
CA PRO A 206 -2.51 -1.53 13.83
C PRO A 206 -2.47 -2.64 14.88
N ALA A 207 -3.14 -2.43 16.01
CA ALA A 207 -3.45 -3.45 16.98
C ALA A 207 -4.65 -4.30 16.53
N ALA A 208 -5.02 -5.33 17.28
CA ALA A 208 -6.14 -6.20 16.94
C ALA A 208 -7.45 -5.43 16.71
N GLU A 209 -7.78 -4.47 17.58
CA GLU A 209 -8.96 -3.60 17.40
C GLU A 209 -8.83 -2.67 16.18
N GLY A 210 -7.60 -2.21 15.88
CA GLY A 210 -7.33 -1.45 14.66
C GLY A 210 -7.61 -2.28 13.40
N TYR A 211 -7.22 -3.55 13.35
CA TYR A 211 -7.53 -4.42 12.22
C TYR A 211 -9.03 -4.70 12.07
N LYS A 212 -9.76 -4.91 13.15
CA LYS A 212 -11.24 -5.02 13.08
C LYS A 212 -11.88 -3.76 12.51
N ALA A 213 -11.40 -2.58 12.93
CA ALA A 213 -11.88 -1.31 12.41
C ALA A 213 -11.52 -1.14 10.93
N ILE A 214 -10.31 -1.54 10.50
CA ILE A 214 -9.92 -1.56 9.08
C ILE A 214 -10.86 -2.50 8.30
N ALA A 215 -11.12 -3.71 8.78
CA ALA A 215 -11.99 -4.68 8.13
C ALA A 215 -13.39 -4.09 7.88
N SER A 216 -13.95 -3.36 8.84
CA SER A 216 -15.29 -2.78 8.72
C SER A 216 -15.41 -1.74 7.60
N VAL A 217 -14.35 -1.00 7.30
CA VAL A 217 -14.34 0.01 6.21
C VAL A 217 -13.83 -0.55 4.89
N LEU A 218 -13.00 -1.60 4.93
CA LEU A 218 -12.44 -2.22 3.72
C LEU A 218 -13.41 -3.20 3.07
N LYS A 219 -14.10 -4.01 3.87
CA LYS A 219 -14.95 -5.09 3.36
C LYS A 219 -16.02 -4.62 2.37
N PRO A 220 -16.75 -3.50 2.55
CA PRO A 220 -17.70 -3.03 1.56
C PRO A 220 -17.09 -2.77 0.18
N ALA A 221 -15.87 -2.24 0.12
CA ALA A 221 -15.17 -2.03 -1.15
C ALA A 221 -14.71 -3.34 -1.78
N VAL A 222 -14.27 -4.31 -0.98
CA VAL A 222 -13.96 -5.67 -1.44
C VAL A 222 -15.20 -6.35 -2.00
N ASP A 223 -16.35 -6.26 -1.30
CA ASP A 223 -17.62 -6.83 -1.75
C ASP A 223 -18.04 -6.23 -3.11
N ALA A 224 -17.95 -4.90 -3.26
CA ALA A 224 -18.25 -4.20 -4.50
C ALA A 224 -17.30 -4.62 -5.64
N ALA A 225 -15.99 -4.72 -5.37
CA ALA A 225 -14.99 -5.13 -6.34
C ALA A 225 -15.19 -6.59 -6.77
N TRP A 226 -15.52 -7.46 -5.83
CA TRP A 226 -15.82 -8.86 -6.11
C TRP A 226 -17.06 -9.02 -6.97
N GLN A 227 -18.12 -8.30 -6.64
CA GLN A 227 -19.37 -8.31 -7.42
C GLN A 227 -19.17 -7.78 -8.85
N ALA A 228 -18.43 -6.68 -9.00
CA ALA A 228 -18.17 -6.06 -10.30
C ALA A 228 -17.40 -6.97 -11.28
N THR A 229 -16.62 -7.92 -10.77
CA THR A 229 -15.84 -8.88 -11.57
C THR A 229 -16.55 -10.22 -11.77
N GLU A 230 -17.76 -10.41 -11.25
CA GLU A 230 -18.43 -11.71 -11.22
C GLU A 230 -18.61 -12.33 -12.61
N ALA A 231 -19.01 -11.54 -13.59
CA ALA A 231 -19.25 -12.04 -14.95
C ALA A 231 -17.97 -12.57 -15.63
N ALA A 232 -16.81 -12.00 -15.34
CA ALA A 232 -15.54 -12.43 -15.91
C ALA A 232 -15.00 -13.75 -15.30
N TYR A 233 -15.40 -14.08 -14.08
CA TYR A 233 -14.90 -15.23 -13.31
C TYR A 233 -15.95 -16.34 -13.08
N LYS A 234 -17.14 -16.25 -13.66
CA LYS A 234 -18.21 -17.27 -13.63
C LYS A 234 -18.10 -18.28 -14.79
N LYS A 235 -16.90 -18.66 -15.19
CA LYS A 235 -16.71 -19.69 -16.23
C LYS A 235 -16.60 -21.07 -15.62
#